data_e40823df31837f3a78597d0a0b51828d
#
_entry.id   e40823df31837f3a78597d0a0b51828d
#
_cell.length_a   1.000
_cell.length_b   1.000
_cell.length_c   1.000
_cell.angle_alpha   90.00
_cell.angle_beta   90.00
_cell.angle_gamma   90.00
#
_symmetry.space_group_name_H-M   'P 1'
#
loop_
_entity.id
_entity.type
_entity.pdbx_description
1 polymer ?
#
loop_
_entity_poly.entity_id
_entity_poly.type
_entity_poly.pdbx_seq_one_letter_code
_entity_poly.pdbx_strand_id
1 'polypeptide(L)'
;MKVAVYAICKNEARFAARWMASMGEADGVYVLDTGSTDGTAERLRALGAVVAEEEIIPWRFDAARNRSLALVPEDVDICVCTDLDEVFRPGWRAALEGAWGPDTVQASYRYTWSFRPDGGEDTVFWSEKIHSRQGWRWVHPVHEVLERLPGFPPGGKAAAPGVQLDHHPDPSKSRGQYLPLLELSVEEAPGDDRNTHYLGREYLYYGRWDDCIRTLKRHLSLPSAVWADERCASMRYIARALVQKGEKAEARRWLWRAVGEAPHLREPWLELAWQLYESGEWDGVAHLCRAALAIETRPQTYICEGWAWGSLPWDLLSIGLYRTGRRAEALEAARQALALEPDNARIRRNVELLGG
;
A
#
# COMPACT_ATOMS: atom_id res chain seq x y z
N MET A 1 12.58 20.49 19.53
CA MET A 1 11.14 20.44 19.17
C MET A 1 10.44 19.43 20.05
N LYS A 2 9.19 19.69 20.44
CA LYS A 2 8.36 18.74 21.20
C LYS A 2 7.59 17.86 20.22
N VAL A 3 7.80 16.54 20.26
CA VAL A 3 7.21 15.57 19.35
C VAL A 3 6.29 14.62 20.11
N ALA A 4 5.06 14.48 19.65
CA ALA A 4 4.11 13.55 20.23
C ALA A 4 3.66 12.51 19.21
N VAL A 5 3.52 11.26 19.66
CA VAL A 5 2.87 10.19 18.91
C VAL A 5 1.41 10.12 19.34
N TYR A 6 0.51 9.91 18.37
CA TYR A 6 -0.89 9.64 18.66
C TYR A 6 -1.44 8.50 17.81
N ALA A 7 -2.36 7.73 18.38
CA ALA A 7 -2.91 6.55 17.74
C ALA A 7 -4.37 6.32 18.15
N ILE A 8 -5.06 5.49 17.38
CA ILE A 8 -6.32 4.86 17.77
C ILE A 8 -6.08 3.37 17.98
N CYS A 9 -6.83 2.71 18.86
CA CYS A 9 -6.73 1.27 19.03
C CYS A 9 -8.09 0.62 19.33
N LYS A 10 -8.17 -0.68 19.05
CA LYS A 10 -9.23 -1.56 19.51
C LYS A 10 -8.77 -3.02 19.51
N ASN A 11 -8.72 -3.64 20.69
CA ASN A 11 -8.29 -5.04 20.90
C ASN A 11 -6.89 -5.33 20.32
N GLU A 12 -5.88 -4.61 20.79
CA GLU A 12 -4.50 -4.66 20.30
C GLU A 12 -3.46 -4.87 21.42
N ALA A 13 -3.88 -5.45 22.57
CA ALA A 13 -3.02 -5.66 23.73
C ALA A 13 -1.69 -6.38 23.40
N ARG A 14 -1.69 -7.27 22.41
CA ARG A 14 -0.50 -8.01 21.98
C ARG A 14 0.57 -7.13 21.32
N PHE A 15 0.18 -6.01 20.70
CA PHE A 15 1.11 -5.09 20.05
C PHE A 15 1.64 -4.00 20.98
N ALA A 16 0.91 -3.68 22.07
CA ALA A 16 1.15 -2.53 22.93
C ALA A 16 2.61 -2.40 23.39
N ALA A 17 3.24 -3.48 23.85
CA ALA A 17 4.60 -3.42 24.37
C ALA A 17 5.65 -3.11 23.29
N ARG A 18 5.56 -3.75 22.13
CA ARG A 18 6.48 -3.53 21.00
C ARG A 18 6.29 -2.12 20.44
N TRP A 19 5.05 -1.71 20.25
CA TRP A 19 4.71 -0.39 19.76
C TRP A 19 5.22 0.69 20.68
N MET A 20 4.89 0.66 22.00
CA MET A 20 5.36 1.62 22.98
C MET A 20 6.89 1.70 23.05
N ALA A 21 7.60 0.57 22.95
CA ALA A 21 9.06 0.57 22.95
C ALA A 21 9.61 1.35 21.73
N SER A 22 9.00 1.25 20.55
CA SER A 22 9.44 1.98 19.36
C SER A 22 9.05 3.47 19.37
N MET A 23 8.01 3.84 20.14
CA MET A 23 7.58 5.24 20.31
C MET A 23 8.35 5.98 21.42
N GLY A 24 9.26 5.30 22.12
CA GLY A 24 9.99 5.82 23.28
C GLY A 24 10.91 7.02 23.02
N GLU A 25 11.17 7.35 21.75
CA GLU A 25 11.90 8.59 21.38
C GLU A 25 10.99 9.82 21.35
N ALA A 26 9.66 9.69 21.45
CA ALA A 26 8.72 10.82 21.53
C ALA A 26 8.66 11.42 22.94
N ASP A 27 8.28 12.70 23.04
CA ASP A 27 8.08 13.38 24.34
C ASP A 27 6.76 12.98 25.00
N GLY A 28 5.81 12.41 24.25
CA GLY A 28 4.55 11.91 24.76
C GLY A 28 3.83 11.01 23.78
N VAL A 29 3.05 10.07 24.32
CA VAL A 29 2.24 9.12 23.54
C VAL A 29 0.79 9.20 23.98
N TYR A 30 -0.11 9.45 23.03
CA TYR A 30 -1.54 9.71 23.25
C TYR A 30 -2.36 8.70 22.44
N VAL A 31 -3.25 7.97 23.10
CA VAL A 31 -4.03 6.91 22.45
C VAL A 31 -5.52 7.09 22.74
N LEU A 32 -6.33 7.01 21.72
CA LEU A 32 -7.77 6.83 21.85
C LEU A 32 -8.09 5.35 21.74
N ASP A 33 -8.53 4.74 22.81
CA ASP A 33 -9.11 3.39 22.80
C ASP A 33 -10.59 3.48 22.41
N THR A 34 -10.96 2.79 21.36
CA THR A 34 -12.30 2.85 20.75
C THR A 34 -13.21 1.69 21.19
N GLY A 35 -12.98 1.18 22.40
CA GLY A 35 -13.79 0.12 23.03
C GLY A 35 -13.10 -1.24 22.99
N SER A 36 -11.86 -1.31 23.49
CA SER A 36 -11.16 -2.59 23.71
C SER A 36 -11.75 -3.35 24.88
N THR A 37 -11.66 -4.67 24.79
CA THR A 37 -12.13 -5.63 25.83
C THR A 37 -11.05 -6.64 26.24
N ASP A 38 -9.84 -6.49 25.68
CA ASP A 38 -8.71 -7.42 25.86
C ASP A 38 -7.61 -6.89 26.79
N GLY A 39 -7.85 -5.74 27.49
CA GLY A 39 -6.88 -5.09 28.35
C GLY A 39 -5.89 -4.20 27.63
N THR A 40 -6.16 -3.79 26.39
CA THR A 40 -5.30 -2.88 25.62
C THR A 40 -5.08 -1.55 26.34
N ALA A 41 -6.15 -0.89 26.81
CA ALA A 41 -6.08 0.41 27.46
C ALA A 41 -5.23 0.39 28.74
N GLU A 42 -5.47 -0.61 29.61
CA GLU A 42 -4.71 -0.77 30.86
C GLU A 42 -3.23 -1.01 30.59
N ARG A 43 -2.93 -1.84 29.58
CA ARG A 43 -1.54 -2.16 29.21
C ARG A 43 -0.81 -0.95 28.64
N LEU A 44 -1.45 -0.13 27.81
CA LEU A 44 -0.87 1.10 27.29
C LEU A 44 -0.59 2.12 28.41
N ARG A 45 -1.53 2.31 29.35
CA ARG A 45 -1.34 3.17 30.53
C ARG A 45 -0.16 2.71 31.38
N ALA A 46 -0.07 1.40 31.65
CA ALA A 46 1.04 0.81 32.40
C ALA A 46 2.40 1.02 31.73
N LEU A 47 2.44 1.18 30.40
CA LEU A 47 3.63 1.47 29.61
C LEU A 47 3.91 2.98 29.44
N GLY A 48 3.08 3.87 30.03
CA GLY A 48 3.29 5.30 30.04
C GLY A 48 2.52 6.12 28.99
N ALA A 49 1.61 5.50 28.23
CA ALA A 49 0.75 6.27 27.34
C ALA A 49 -0.38 6.98 28.09
N VAL A 50 -0.76 8.16 27.59
CA VAL A 50 -2.02 8.84 27.96
C VAL A 50 -3.15 8.22 27.14
N VAL A 51 -4.08 7.51 27.80
CA VAL A 51 -5.16 6.79 27.12
C VAL A 51 -6.51 7.36 27.51
N ALA A 52 -7.26 7.83 26.52
CA ALA A 52 -8.69 8.13 26.63
C ALA A 52 -9.49 6.96 26.02
N GLU A 53 -10.69 6.73 26.53
CA GLU A 53 -11.61 5.72 26.04
C GLU A 53 -12.88 6.39 25.55
N GLU A 54 -13.21 6.19 24.28
CA GLU A 54 -14.42 6.75 23.66
C GLU A 54 -14.87 5.85 22.51
N GLU A 55 -16.10 5.39 22.54
CA GLU A 55 -16.68 4.65 21.43
C GLU A 55 -17.17 5.61 20.32
N ILE A 56 -16.76 5.35 19.08
CA ILE A 56 -17.16 6.16 17.93
C ILE A 56 -18.34 5.52 17.21
N ILE A 57 -19.50 6.19 17.25
CA ILE A 57 -20.76 5.69 16.67
C ILE A 57 -21.41 6.78 15.79
N PRO A 58 -21.70 6.52 14.50
CA PRO A 58 -21.23 5.35 13.73
C PRO A 58 -19.73 5.33 13.59
N TRP A 59 -19.15 4.13 13.38
CA TRP A 59 -17.70 3.99 13.23
C TRP A 59 -17.17 4.69 11.99
N ARG A 60 -16.13 5.51 12.18
CA ARG A 60 -15.40 6.23 11.13
C ARG A 60 -13.95 6.39 11.58
N PHE A 61 -12.99 6.07 10.72
CA PHE A 61 -11.57 6.23 11.06
C PHE A 61 -11.18 7.71 11.24
N ASP A 62 -11.63 8.59 10.36
CA ASP A 62 -11.35 10.04 10.45
C ASP A 62 -11.85 10.66 11.76
N ALA A 63 -13.04 10.30 12.19
CA ALA A 63 -13.59 10.76 13.47
C ALA A 63 -12.73 10.28 14.65
N ALA A 64 -12.38 9.00 14.67
CA ALA A 64 -11.51 8.44 15.71
C ALA A 64 -10.13 9.11 15.73
N ARG A 65 -9.50 9.30 14.55
CA ARG A 65 -8.20 9.98 14.47
C ARG A 65 -8.25 11.45 14.87
N ASN A 66 -9.30 12.17 14.51
CA ASN A 66 -9.49 13.56 14.97
C ASN A 66 -9.64 13.62 16.50
N ARG A 67 -10.35 12.66 17.11
CA ARG A 67 -10.45 12.57 18.59
C ARG A 67 -9.11 12.24 19.21
N SER A 68 -8.33 11.31 18.63
CA SER A 68 -6.99 11.00 19.15
C SER A 68 -6.01 12.17 19.01
N LEU A 69 -6.06 12.92 17.90
CA LEU A 69 -5.28 14.14 17.70
C LEU A 69 -5.64 15.22 18.74
N ALA A 70 -6.91 15.33 19.12
CA ALA A 70 -7.36 16.28 20.12
C ALA A 70 -6.81 16.01 21.54
N LEU A 71 -6.32 14.79 21.83
CA LEU A 71 -5.65 14.46 23.09
C LEU A 71 -4.24 15.04 23.17
N VAL A 72 -3.61 15.35 22.05
CA VAL A 72 -2.24 15.87 21.99
C VAL A 72 -2.24 17.33 22.48
N PRO A 73 -1.37 17.72 23.46
CA PRO A 73 -1.28 19.09 23.95
C PRO A 73 -1.00 20.11 22.85
N GLU A 74 -1.46 21.34 23.05
CA GLU A 74 -1.30 22.40 22.03
C GLU A 74 0.14 22.93 21.90
N ASP A 75 0.97 22.71 22.90
CA ASP A 75 2.38 23.09 22.95
C ASP A 75 3.33 22.08 22.27
N VAL A 76 2.78 21.06 21.61
CA VAL A 76 3.52 20.11 20.78
C VAL A 76 3.81 20.74 19.41
N ASP A 77 5.04 20.58 18.91
CA ASP A 77 5.44 21.09 17.61
C ASP A 77 5.06 20.11 16.48
N ILE A 78 5.35 18.82 16.68
CA ILE A 78 5.19 17.78 15.66
C ILE A 78 4.34 16.64 16.20
N CYS A 79 3.31 16.28 15.44
CA CYS A 79 2.45 15.14 15.69
C CYS A 79 2.77 14.00 14.72
N VAL A 80 2.88 12.79 15.24
CA VAL A 80 3.17 11.57 14.50
C VAL A 80 2.01 10.60 14.69
N CYS A 81 1.25 10.33 13.63
CA CYS A 81 0.16 9.37 13.68
C CYS A 81 0.65 7.98 13.27
N THR A 82 0.34 6.98 14.10
CA THR A 82 0.66 5.57 13.83
C THR A 82 -0.48 4.64 14.23
N ASP A 83 -0.38 3.38 13.81
CA ASP A 83 -1.23 2.28 14.27
C ASP A 83 -0.41 1.36 15.20
N LEU A 84 -1.05 0.58 16.08
CA LEU A 84 -0.32 -0.22 17.08
C LEU A 84 0.44 -1.41 16.47
N ASP A 85 0.14 -1.79 15.26
CA ASP A 85 0.87 -2.80 14.49
C ASP A 85 2.03 -2.22 13.65
N GLU A 86 2.34 -0.93 13.84
CA GLU A 86 3.45 -0.24 13.19
C GLU A 86 4.62 -0.02 14.18
N VAL A 87 5.86 -0.12 13.71
CA VAL A 87 7.06 -0.03 14.54
C VAL A 87 8.09 0.88 13.86
N PHE A 88 8.51 1.95 14.52
CA PHE A 88 9.62 2.76 14.06
C PHE A 88 10.95 2.06 14.25
N ARG A 89 11.85 2.25 13.28
CA ARG A 89 13.24 1.89 13.45
C ARG A 89 13.95 2.92 14.35
N PRO A 90 14.92 2.48 15.20
CA PRO A 90 15.63 3.38 16.12
C PRO A 90 16.28 4.58 15.42
N GLY A 91 16.29 5.73 16.09
CA GLY A 91 16.86 6.98 15.58
C GLY A 91 15.88 7.80 14.72
N TRP A 92 14.62 7.41 14.64
CA TRP A 92 13.60 8.09 13.85
C TRP A 92 13.38 9.54 14.31
N ARG A 93 13.46 9.82 15.62
CA ARG A 93 13.29 11.16 16.18
C ARG A 93 14.37 12.12 15.68
N ALA A 94 15.62 11.72 15.77
CA ALA A 94 16.75 12.54 15.31
C ALA A 94 16.71 12.76 13.79
N ALA A 95 16.33 11.74 13.03
CA ALA A 95 16.16 11.84 11.58
C ALA A 95 15.00 12.79 11.19
N LEU A 96 13.89 12.77 11.95
CA LEU A 96 12.76 13.67 11.76
C LEU A 96 13.15 15.12 12.05
N GLU A 97 13.78 15.38 13.21
CA GLU A 97 14.23 16.72 13.60
C GLU A 97 15.25 17.30 12.62
N GLY A 98 16.15 16.46 12.09
CA GLY A 98 17.11 16.86 11.06
C GLY A 98 16.49 17.24 9.73
N ALA A 99 15.31 16.69 9.40
CA ALA A 99 14.57 16.99 8.18
C ALA A 99 13.58 18.16 8.35
N TRP A 100 13.17 18.49 9.58
CA TRP A 100 12.14 19.47 9.86
C TRP A 100 12.69 20.90 9.89
N GLY A 101 12.43 21.68 8.85
CA GLY A 101 12.83 23.10 8.75
C GLY A 101 11.76 24.04 9.32
N PRO A 102 12.07 25.37 9.35
CA PRO A 102 11.19 26.39 9.93
C PRO A 102 9.79 26.48 9.29
N ASP A 103 9.71 26.24 7.99
CA ASP A 103 8.47 26.31 7.22
C ASP A 103 7.80 24.95 7.04
N THR A 104 8.36 23.89 7.62
CA THR A 104 7.82 22.53 7.50
C THR A 104 6.55 22.38 8.30
N VAL A 105 5.51 21.88 7.67
CA VAL A 105 4.23 21.59 8.33
C VAL A 105 3.82 20.12 8.20
N GLN A 106 4.47 19.37 7.29
CA GLN A 106 4.25 17.94 7.07
C GLN A 106 5.55 17.27 6.66
N ALA A 107 5.73 15.99 6.99
CA ALA A 107 6.86 15.21 6.53
C ALA A 107 6.41 13.90 5.86
N SER A 108 7.10 13.56 4.76
CA SER A 108 7.01 12.23 4.14
C SER A 108 8.16 11.36 4.64
N TYR A 109 7.89 10.09 4.89
CA TYR A 109 8.83 9.13 5.43
C TYR A 109 8.66 7.75 4.77
N ARG A 110 9.67 6.88 4.89
CA ARG A 110 9.62 5.52 4.35
C ARG A 110 8.69 4.65 5.18
N TYR A 111 7.80 3.96 4.51
CA TYR A 111 6.85 3.03 5.11
C TYR A 111 6.96 1.66 4.44
N THR A 112 7.36 0.65 5.23
CA THR A 112 7.39 -0.73 4.78
C THR A 112 6.05 -1.39 5.09
N TRP A 113 5.21 -1.54 4.05
CA TRP A 113 3.89 -2.14 4.17
C TRP A 113 3.93 -3.66 4.35
N SER A 114 4.84 -4.33 3.65
CA SER A 114 4.97 -5.79 3.70
C SER A 114 6.42 -6.24 3.58
N PHE A 115 6.68 -7.45 4.07
CA PHE A 115 7.97 -8.10 4.03
C PHE A 115 7.89 -9.42 3.25
N ARG A 116 8.99 -9.79 2.60
CA ARG A 116 9.16 -11.09 1.98
C ARG A 116 9.35 -12.19 3.05
N PRO A 117 9.18 -13.47 2.70
CA PRO A 117 9.41 -14.59 3.64
C PRO A 117 10.85 -14.64 4.20
N ASP A 118 11.84 -14.10 3.48
CA ASP A 118 13.24 -13.98 3.92
C ASP A 118 13.48 -12.81 4.89
N GLY A 119 12.44 -12.04 5.24
CA GLY A 119 12.51 -10.86 6.10
C GLY A 119 12.93 -9.59 5.38
N GLY A 120 13.24 -9.64 4.09
CA GLY A 120 13.51 -8.46 3.29
C GLY A 120 12.25 -7.63 3.01
N GLU A 121 12.41 -6.33 2.81
CA GLU A 121 11.32 -5.43 2.44
C GLU A 121 10.69 -5.86 1.11
N ASP A 122 9.35 -5.85 1.03
CA ASP A 122 8.61 -6.10 -0.21
C ASP A 122 7.95 -4.82 -0.71
N THR A 123 6.78 -4.44 -0.21
CA THR A 123 6.11 -3.20 -0.63
C THR A 123 6.54 -2.05 0.27
N VAL A 124 7.20 -1.07 -0.32
CA VAL A 124 7.66 0.15 0.37
C VAL A 124 7.15 1.37 -0.38
N PHE A 125 6.65 2.34 0.36
CA PHE A 125 6.23 3.63 -0.20
C PHE A 125 6.43 4.77 0.80
N TRP A 126 6.21 6.00 0.34
CA TRP A 126 6.26 7.19 1.18
C TRP A 126 4.91 7.44 1.84
N SER A 127 4.89 7.58 3.16
CA SER A 127 3.72 7.91 3.96
C SER A 127 3.84 9.32 4.52
N GLU A 128 2.71 9.97 4.83
CA GLU A 128 2.63 11.39 5.17
C GLU A 128 1.80 11.66 6.44
N LYS A 129 1.87 10.74 7.42
CA LYS A 129 1.13 10.85 8.68
C LYS A 129 1.87 11.66 9.77
N ILE A 130 2.94 12.41 9.43
CA ILE A 130 3.70 13.28 10.32
C ILE A 130 3.41 14.73 9.95
N HIS A 131 2.96 15.55 10.94
CA HIS A 131 2.49 16.91 10.67
C HIS A 131 2.66 17.85 11.86
N SER A 132 2.62 19.18 11.64
CA SER A 132 2.55 20.18 12.70
C SER A 132 1.29 20.00 13.55
N ARG A 133 1.33 20.36 14.83
CA ARG A 133 0.19 20.19 15.74
C ARG A 133 -1.04 20.95 15.26
N GLN A 134 -0.88 22.13 14.68
CA GLN A 134 -1.97 23.01 14.31
C GLN A 134 -2.29 22.96 12.80
N GLY A 135 -3.58 23.15 12.47
CA GLY A 135 -4.04 23.36 11.10
C GLY A 135 -4.29 22.10 10.28
N TRP A 136 -4.57 20.97 10.93
CA TRP A 136 -4.86 19.71 10.28
C TRP A 136 -6.12 19.06 10.82
N ARG A 137 -6.76 18.28 9.93
CA ARG A 137 -7.82 17.33 10.28
C ARG A 137 -7.70 16.08 9.43
N TRP A 138 -8.16 14.98 9.95
CA TRP A 138 -8.37 13.75 9.18
C TRP A 138 -9.72 13.82 8.47
N VAL A 139 -9.76 13.37 7.25
CA VAL A 139 -10.96 13.29 6.40
C VAL A 139 -11.07 11.91 5.79
N HIS A 140 -12.29 11.55 5.40
CA HIS A 140 -12.74 10.27 4.86
C HIS A 140 -12.94 9.17 5.92
N PRO A 141 -14.09 8.46 5.85
CA PRO A 141 -14.45 7.43 6.83
C PRO A 141 -13.50 6.23 6.86
N VAL A 142 -12.75 6.00 5.77
CA VAL A 142 -11.71 4.98 5.63
C VAL A 142 -10.67 5.42 4.62
N HIS A 143 -9.44 4.85 4.70
CA HIS A 143 -8.28 5.34 3.96
C HIS A 143 -8.08 6.85 4.13
N GLU A 144 -8.28 7.27 5.36
CA GLU A 144 -8.26 8.66 5.79
C GLU A 144 -6.92 9.34 5.49
N VAL A 145 -7.00 10.61 5.16
CA VAL A 145 -5.85 11.46 4.89
C VAL A 145 -5.91 12.74 5.70
N LEU A 146 -4.74 13.35 5.91
CA LEU A 146 -4.63 14.67 6.53
C LEU A 146 -4.98 15.75 5.50
N GLU A 147 -5.93 16.60 5.86
CA GLU A 147 -6.31 17.79 5.11
C GLU A 147 -5.86 19.03 5.86
N ARG A 148 -5.27 19.99 5.14
CA ARG A 148 -4.90 21.28 5.70
C ARG A 148 -6.15 22.15 5.90
N LEU A 149 -6.34 22.67 7.11
CA LEU A 149 -7.50 23.51 7.43
C LEU A 149 -7.39 24.89 6.75
N PRO A 150 -8.50 25.47 6.28
CA PRO A 150 -8.55 26.85 5.81
C PRO A 150 -8.08 27.83 6.91
N GLY A 151 -7.39 28.90 6.50
CA GLY A 151 -6.89 29.93 7.42
C GLY A 151 -5.50 29.65 8.00
N PHE A 152 -4.94 28.47 7.82
CA PHE A 152 -3.55 28.19 8.15
C PHE A 152 -2.65 28.39 6.93
N PRO A 153 -1.44 29.00 7.09
CA PRO A 153 -0.53 29.22 5.98
C PRO A 153 -0.18 27.90 5.27
N PRO A 154 -0.05 27.92 3.94
CA PRO A 154 0.59 26.81 3.26
C PRO A 154 2.02 26.69 3.81
N GLY A 155 2.42 25.49 4.18
CA GLY A 155 3.77 25.22 4.65
C GLY A 155 4.48 24.23 3.74
N GLY A 156 5.77 24.02 3.99
CA GLY A 156 6.59 23.06 3.27
C GLY A 156 6.32 21.62 3.70
N LYS A 157 6.53 20.68 2.79
CA LYS A 157 6.61 19.26 3.08
C LYS A 157 8.08 18.84 3.06
N ALA A 158 8.57 18.29 4.17
CA ALA A 158 9.91 17.75 4.26
C ALA A 158 9.95 16.29 3.79
N ALA A 159 11.03 15.89 3.13
CA ALA A 159 11.35 14.48 2.94
C ALA A 159 12.25 14.03 4.09
N ALA A 160 11.84 13.01 4.84
CA ALA A 160 12.57 12.44 5.98
C ALA A 160 12.98 10.98 5.69
N PRO A 161 13.94 10.73 4.78
CA PRO A 161 14.30 9.37 4.35
C PRO A 161 14.93 8.52 5.45
N GLY A 162 15.45 9.15 6.51
CA GLY A 162 15.97 8.46 7.69
C GLY A 162 14.89 8.01 8.66
N VAL A 163 13.64 8.45 8.51
CA VAL A 163 12.50 7.96 9.27
C VAL A 163 11.91 6.76 8.54
N GLN A 164 11.86 5.63 9.23
CA GLN A 164 11.26 4.41 8.69
C GLN A 164 10.32 3.77 9.68
N LEU A 165 9.11 3.46 9.20
CA LEU A 165 8.04 2.79 9.92
C LEU A 165 7.73 1.46 9.25
N ASP A 166 7.78 0.37 10.01
CA ASP A 166 7.55 -0.99 9.54
C ASP A 166 6.17 -1.47 10.02
N HIS A 167 5.34 -1.96 9.10
CA HIS A 167 4.01 -2.49 9.40
C HIS A 167 4.06 -4.01 9.60
N HIS A 168 3.45 -4.46 10.68
CA HIS A 168 3.37 -5.87 11.07
C HIS A 168 1.90 -6.25 11.31
N PRO A 169 1.13 -6.48 10.24
CA PRO A 169 -0.32 -6.59 10.29
C PRO A 169 -0.79 -7.77 11.13
N ASP A 170 -1.98 -7.62 11.68
CA ASP A 170 -2.73 -8.70 12.29
C ASP A 170 -3.52 -9.47 11.24
N PRO A 171 -3.10 -10.69 10.86
CA PRO A 171 -3.82 -11.48 9.86
C PRO A 171 -5.20 -11.95 10.34
N SER A 172 -5.50 -11.85 11.64
CA SER A 172 -6.80 -12.23 12.20
C SER A 172 -7.85 -11.11 12.14
N LYS A 173 -7.45 -9.87 11.86
CA LYS A 173 -8.38 -8.73 11.76
C LYS A 173 -9.25 -8.84 10.50
N SER A 174 -10.57 -8.76 10.71
CA SER A 174 -11.54 -8.72 9.62
C SER A 174 -11.47 -7.38 8.85
N ARG A 175 -11.52 -7.46 7.53
CA ARG A 175 -11.66 -6.31 6.65
C ARG A 175 -13.11 -5.97 6.31
N GLY A 176 -14.09 -6.68 6.90
CA GLY A 176 -15.50 -6.55 6.55
C GLY A 176 -16.11 -5.15 6.68
N GLN A 177 -15.50 -4.28 7.48
CA GLN A 177 -15.93 -2.89 7.64
C GLN A 177 -15.49 -1.95 6.49
N TYR A 178 -14.52 -2.36 5.66
CA TYR A 178 -13.94 -1.46 4.64
C TYR A 178 -14.92 -1.14 3.51
N LEU A 179 -15.63 -2.14 3.00
CA LEU A 179 -16.54 -1.93 1.86
C LEU A 179 -17.66 -0.91 2.16
N PRO A 180 -18.45 -1.02 3.25
CA PRO A 180 -19.48 -0.03 3.55
C PRO A 180 -18.89 1.38 3.83
N LEU A 181 -17.71 1.48 4.43
CA LEU A 181 -17.06 2.76 4.66
C LEU A 181 -16.53 3.39 3.35
N LEU A 182 -16.10 2.60 2.40
CA LEU A 182 -15.70 3.09 1.08
C LEU A 182 -16.92 3.54 0.26
N GLU A 183 -18.04 2.80 0.33
CA GLU A 183 -19.28 3.21 -0.28
C GLU A 183 -19.73 4.58 0.28
N LEU A 184 -19.72 4.74 1.61
CA LEU A 184 -20.00 6.00 2.28
C LEU A 184 -19.02 7.12 1.86
N SER A 185 -17.72 6.84 1.80
CA SER A 185 -16.70 7.82 1.41
C SER A 185 -16.94 8.38 0.01
N VAL A 186 -17.30 7.52 -0.95
CA VAL A 186 -17.60 7.93 -2.33
C VAL A 186 -18.94 8.64 -2.44
N GLU A 187 -19.89 8.35 -1.56
CA GLU A 187 -21.16 9.09 -1.45
C GLU A 187 -20.93 10.51 -0.92
N GLU A 188 -20.14 10.66 0.16
CA GLU A 188 -19.83 11.97 0.78
C GLU A 188 -18.93 12.84 -0.12
N ALA A 189 -17.98 12.23 -0.84
CA ALA A 189 -17.04 12.93 -1.71
C ALA A 189 -17.00 12.32 -3.13
N PRO A 190 -18.04 12.57 -3.96
CA PRO A 190 -18.16 11.94 -5.27
C PRO A 190 -17.02 12.27 -6.26
N GLY A 191 -16.29 13.36 -6.04
CA GLY A 191 -15.17 13.79 -6.86
C GLY A 191 -13.80 13.24 -6.41
N ASP A 192 -13.75 12.50 -5.30
CA ASP A 192 -12.52 11.90 -4.79
C ASP A 192 -12.12 10.68 -5.63
N ASP A 193 -11.01 10.81 -6.36
CA ASP A 193 -10.48 9.76 -7.22
C ASP A 193 -9.88 8.62 -6.40
N ARG A 194 -9.11 8.93 -5.37
CA ARG A 194 -8.43 7.94 -4.55
C ARG A 194 -9.41 6.95 -3.89
N ASN A 195 -10.46 7.45 -3.22
CA ASN A 195 -11.46 6.58 -2.60
C ASN A 195 -12.34 5.87 -3.63
N THR A 196 -12.58 6.48 -4.79
CA THR A 196 -13.24 5.81 -5.93
C THR A 196 -12.40 4.64 -6.45
N HIS A 197 -11.07 4.82 -6.55
CA HIS A 197 -10.14 3.73 -6.89
C HIS A 197 -10.19 2.59 -5.85
N TYR A 198 -10.08 2.92 -4.56
CA TYR A 198 -10.13 1.92 -3.49
C TYR A 198 -11.47 1.17 -3.44
N LEU A 199 -12.59 1.86 -3.65
CA LEU A 199 -13.91 1.22 -3.72
C LEU A 199 -13.98 0.21 -4.87
N GLY A 200 -13.50 0.59 -6.05
CA GLY A 200 -13.45 -0.31 -7.19
C GLY A 200 -12.58 -1.54 -6.97
N ARG A 201 -11.43 -1.37 -6.31
CA ARG A 201 -10.55 -2.45 -5.89
C ARG A 201 -11.20 -3.36 -4.84
N GLU A 202 -11.91 -2.79 -3.87
CA GLU A 202 -12.59 -3.56 -2.85
C GLU A 202 -13.73 -4.39 -3.46
N TYR A 203 -14.49 -3.86 -4.40
CA TYR A 203 -15.48 -4.64 -5.16
C TYR A 203 -14.85 -5.83 -5.89
N LEU A 204 -13.63 -5.69 -6.43
CA LEU A 204 -12.89 -6.81 -7.03
C LEU A 204 -12.63 -7.92 -6.00
N TYR A 205 -12.19 -7.58 -4.79
CA TYR A 205 -11.90 -8.56 -3.73
C TYR A 205 -13.18 -9.27 -3.24
N TYR A 206 -14.33 -8.61 -3.29
CA TYR A 206 -15.62 -9.20 -2.96
C TYR A 206 -16.30 -9.95 -4.12
N GLY A 207 -15.66 -10.06 -5.29
CA GLY A 207 -16.24 -10.72 -6.46
C GLY A 207 -17.39 -9.95 -7.11
N ARG A 208 -17.56 -8.67 -6.77
CA ARG A 208 -18.60 -7.79 -7.35
C ARG A 208 -18.09 -7.18 -8.66
N TRP A 209 -17.93 -8.04 -9.67
CA TRP A 209 -17.23 -7.70 -10.93
C TRP A 209 -17.84 -6.51 -11.66
N ASP A 210 -19.16 -6.44 -11.77
CA ASP A 210 -19.84 -5.33 -12.48
C ASP A 210 -19.70 -4.01 -11.72
N ASP A 211 -19.77 -4.03 -10.39
CA ASP A 211 -19.56 -2.87 -9.54
C ASP A 211 -18.10 -2.38 -9.63
N CYS A 212 -17.14 -3.30 -9.62
CA CYS A 212 -15.73 -3.01 -9.83
C CYS A 212 -15.52 -2.27 -11.16
N ILE A 213 -15.98 -2.85 -12.26
CA ILE A 213 -15.82 -2.28 -13.61
C ILE A 213 -16.48 -0.90 -13.71
N ARG A 214 -17.70 -0.74 -13.20
CA ARG A 214 -18.42 0.54 -13.22
C ARG A 214 -17.70 1.60 -12.42
N THR A 215 -17.27 1.28 -11.19
CA THR A 215 -16.61 2.21 -10.28
C THR A 215 -15.25 2.63 -10.81
N LEU A 216 -14.44 1.70 -11.33
CA LEU A 216 -13.11 2.04 -11.86
C LEU A 216 -13.18 2.78 -13.19
N LYS A 217 -14.19 2.54 -14.05
CA LYS A 217 -14.45 3.39 -15.23
C LYS A 217 -14.82 4.82 -14.81
N ARG A 218 -15.60 4.98 -13.73
CA ARG A 218 -15.88 6.29 -13.15
C ARG A 218 -14.60 6.95 -12.65
N HIS A 219 -13.75 6.23 -11.85
CA HIS A 219 -12.45 6.74 -11.42
C HIS A 219 -11.64 7.31 -12.59
N LEU A 220 -11.49 6.55 -13.69
CA LEU A 220 -10.74 6.97 -14.87
C LEU A 220 -11.31 8.22 -15.58
N SER A 221 -12.57 8.58 -15.30
CA SER A 221 -13.23 9.77 -15.86
C SER A 221 -13.19 10.99 -14.94
N LEU A 222 -12.76 10.85 -13.69
CA LEU A 222 -12.66 11.97 -12.74
C LEU A 222 -11.52 12.90 -13.15
N PRO A 223 -11.74 14.23 -13.14
CA PRO A 223 -10.67 15.19 -13.47
C PRO A 223 -9.49 15.17 -12.50
N SER A 224 -9.71 14.75 -11.24
CA SER A 224 -8.69 14.61 -10.21
C SER A 224 -7.80 13.37 -10.42
N ALA A 225 -8.30 12.32 -11.12
CA ALA A 225 -7.57 11.09 -11.37
C ALA A 225 -6.46 11.28 -12.42
N VAL A 226 -5.39 11.97 -12.03
CA VAL A 226 -4.26 12.34 -12.93
C VAL A 226 -3.02 11.49 -12.73
N TRP A 227 -2.94 10.72 -11.64
CA TRP A 227 -1.78 9.88 -11.36
C TRP A 227 -1.81 8.61 -12.22
N ALA A 228 -0.88 8.54 -13.18
CA ALA A 228 -0.83 7.48 -14.19
C ALA A 228 -0.74 6.06 -13.58
N ASP A 229 0.01 5.88 -12.48
CA ASP A 229 0.18 4.58 -11.84
C ASP A 229 -1.15 4.06 -11.26
N GLU A 230 -1.94 4.91 -10.59
CA GLU A 230 -3.24 4.54 -10.03
C GLU A 230 -4.27 4.31 -11.14
N ARG A 231 -4.23 5.12 -12.19
CA ARG A 231 -5.06 4.91 -13.38
C ARG A 231 -4.75 3.57 -14.06
N CYS A 232 -3.46 3.25 -14.19
CA CYS A 232 -3.00 1.96 -14.70
C CYS A 232 -3.51 0.80 -13.80
N ALA A 233 -3.41 0.92 -12.48
CA ALA A 233 -3.94 -0.08 -11.56
C ALA A 233 -5.45 -0.27 -11.72
N SER A 234 -6.22 0.81 -11.88
CA SER A 234 -7.66 0.74 -12.17
C SER A 234 -7.95 -0.02 -13.47
N MET A 235 -7.19 0.22 -14.54
CA MET A 235 -7.34 -0.50 -15.81
C MET A 235 -7.03 -1.99 -15.66
N ARG A 236 -6.00 -2.34 -14.89
CA ARG A 236 -5.65 -3.72 -14.56
C ARG A 236 -6.75 -4.42 -13.76
N TYR A 237 -7.33 -3.76 -12.75
CA TYR A 237 -8.42 -4.32 -11.95
C TYR A 237 -9.71 -4.49 -12.78
N ILE A 238 -10.01 -3.59 -13.71
CA ILE A 238 -11.08 -3.78 -14.70
C ILE A 238 -10.80 -5.04 -15.53
N ALA A 239 -9.58 -5.21 -15.99
CA ALA A 239 -9.20 -6.40 -16.77
C ALA A 239 -9.33 -7.70 -15.96
N ARG A 240 -8.89 -7.70 -14.70
CA ARG A 240 -9.06 -8.85 -13.78
C ARG A 240 -10.55 -9.20 -13.60
N ALA A 241 -11.41 -8.21 -13.39
CA ALA A 241 -12.86 -8.44 -13.27
C ALA A 241 -13.48 -8.99 -14.57
N LEU A 242 -13.07 -8.49 -15.73
CA LEU A 242 -13.50 -8.98 -17.03
C LEU A 242 -13.05 -10.44 -17.28
N VAL A 243 -11.85 -10.82 -16.85
CA VAL A 243 -11.38 -12.21 -16.90
C VAL A 243 -12.30 -13.13 -16.09
N GLN A 244 -12.70 -12.73 -14.89
CA GLN A 244 -13.63 -13.51 -14.06
C GLN A 244 -15.00 -13.65 -14.68
N LYS A 245 -15.43 -12.69 -15.52
CA LYS A 245 -16.66 -12.74 -16.31
C LYS A 245 -16.52 -13.54 -17.60
N GLY A 246 -15.31 -14.03 -17.96
CA GLY A 246 -15.04 -14.70 -19.22
C GLY A 246 -14.81 -13.78 -20.42
N GLU A 247 -14.80 -12.46 -20.21
CA GLU A 247 -14.66 -11.43 -21.25
C GLU A 247 -13.18 -11.17 -21.59
N LYS A 248 -12.42 -12.24 -21.90
CA LYS A 248 -10.95 -12.20 -22.08
C LYS A 248 -10.49 -11.22 -23.16
N ALA A 249 -11.21 -11.08 -24.25
CA ALA A 249 -10.83 -10.15 -25.34
C ALA A 249 -10.89 -8.68 -24.88
N GLU A 250 -11.91 -8.31 -24.11
CA GLU A 250 -12.02 -6.96 -23.55
C GLU A 250 -11.00 -6.73 -22.44
N ALA A 251 -10.72 -7.74 -21.61
CA ALA A 251 -9.66 -7.68 -20.62
C ALA A 251 -8.29 -7.35 -21.24
N ARG A 252 -7.93 -7.97 -22.36
CA ARG A 252 -6.70 -7.67 -23.10
C ARG A 252 -6.66 -6.22 -23.61
N ARG A 253 -7.78 -5.67 -24.08
CA ARG A 253 -7.86 -4.27 -24.50
C ARG A 253 -7.57 -3.32 -23.34
N TRP A 254 -8.08 -3.62 -22.15
CA TRP A 254 -7.80 -2.84 -20.94
C TRP A 254 -6.35 -2.96 -20.50
N LEU A 255 -5.74 -4.14 -20.58
CA LEU A 255 -4.31 -4.31 -20.27
C LEU A 255 -3.41 -3.56 -21.25
N TRP A 256 -3.74 -3.54 -22.55
CA TRP A 256 -3.01 -2.69 -23.50
C TRP A 256 -3.12 -1.19 -23.19
N ARG A 257 -4.29 -0.73 -22.76
CA ARG A 257 -4.44 0.65 -22.25
C ARG A 257 -3.59 0.88 -21.02
N ALA A 258 -3.56 -0.06 -20.08
CA ALA A 258 -2.74 0.03 -18.87
C ALA A 258 -1.24 0.13 -19.19
N VAL A 259 -0.76 -0.64 -20.17
CA VAL A 259 0.61 -0.52 -20.69
C VAL A 259 0.88 0.87 -21.27
N GLY A 260 -0.06 1.41 -22.03
CA GLY A 260 0.07 2.76 -22.62
C GLY A 260 0.00 3.87 -21.57
N GLU A 261 -0.78 3.69 -20.50
CA GLU A 261 -0.94 4.67 -19.41
C GLU A 261 0.33 4.78 -18.56
N ALA A 262 0.92 3.65 -18.16
CA ALA A 262 2.11 3.62 -17.31
C ALA A 262 3.13 2.56 -17.79
N PRO A 263 3.81 2.81 -18.92
CA PRO A 263 4.75 1.86 -19.51
C PRO A 263 5.98 1.56 -18.65
N HIS A 264 6.24 2.39 -17.63
CA HIS A 264 7.31 2.23 -16.64
C HIS A 264 6.98 1.27 -15.49
N LEU A 265 5.75 0.72 -15.44
CA LEU A 265 5.35 -0.30 -14.48
C LEU A 265 5.46 -1.71 -15.11
N ARG A 266 5.98 -2.69 -14.36
CA ARG A 266 6.09 -4.10 -14.82
C ARG A 266 4.74 -4.81 -14.86
N GLU A 267 3.86 -4.51 -13.94
CA GLU A 267 2.61 -5.21 -13.69
C GLU A 267 1.72 -5.30 -14.94
N PRO A 268 1.42 -4.22 -15.68
CA PRO A 268 0.54 -4.31 -16.85
C PRO A 268 1.11 -5.19 -17.99
N TRP A 269 2.45 -5.15 -18.18
CA TRP A 269 3.12 -6.01 -19.15
C TRP A 269 2.99 -7.49 -18.78
N LEU A 270 3.17 -7.80 -17.51
CA LEU A 270 3.15 -9.18 -17.02
C LEU A 270 1.73 -9.76 -16.94
N GLU A 271 0.73 -8.96 -16.59
CA GLU A 271 -0.67 -9.40 -16.65
C GLU A 271 -1.10 -9.68 -18.10
N LEU A 272 -0.64 -8.88 -19.04
CA LEU A 272 -0.87 -9.13 -20.45
C LEU A 272 -0.11 -10.38 -20.92
N ALA A 273 1.15 -10.58 -20.51
CA ALA A 273 1.91 -11.79 -20.80
C ALA A 273 1.21 -13.04 -20.26
N TRP A 274 0.61 -12.96 -19.07
CA TRP A 274 -0.18 -14.05 -18.50
C TRP A 274 -1.41 -14.39 -19.36
N GLN A 275 -2.12 -13.39 -19.90
CA GLN A 275 -3.24 -13.61 -20.81
C GLN A 275 -2.80 -14.31 -22.12
N LEU A 276 -1.62 -13.95 -22.63
CA LEU A 276 -1.05 -14.59 -23.82
C LEU A 276 -0.56 -16.02 -23.51
N TYR A 277 0.00 -16.24 -22.32
CA TYR A 277 0.37 -17.56 -21.82
C TYR A 277 -0.84 -18.51 -21.81
N GLU A 278 -1.98 -18.10 -21.26
CA GLU A 278 -3.21 -18.88 -21.23
C GLU A 278 -3.74 -19.23 -22.64
N SER A 279 -3.38 -18.44 -23.64
CA SER A 279 -3.81 -18.65 -25.04
C SER A 279 -2.77 -19.36 -25.90
N GLY A 280 -1.58 -19.66 -25.34
CA GLY A 280 -0.49 -20.30 -26.09
C GLY A 280 0.23 -19.39 -27.08
N GLU A 281 0.14 -18.07 -26.91
CA GLU A 281 0.78 -17.06 -27.77
C GLU A 281 2.22 -16.78 -27.31
N TRP A 282 3.10 -17.79 -27.46
CA TRP A 282 4.40 -17.87 -26.80
C TRP A 282 5.42 -16.78 -27.18
N ASP A 283 5.44 -16.34 -28.44
CA ASP A 283 6.29 -15.22 -28.88
C ASP A 283 5.89 -13.93 -28.19
N GLY A 284 4.58 -13.71 -28.06
CA GLY A 284 4.03 -12.58 -27.32
C GLY A 284 4.41 -12.61 -25.84
N VAL A 285 4.32 -13.78 -25.20
CA VAL A 285 4.76 -13.98 -23.80
C VAL A 285 6.21 -13.57 -23.65
N ALA A 286 7.11 -14.09 -24.49
CA ALA A 286 8.53 -13.79 -24.41
C ALA A 286 8.81 -12.30 -24.66
N HIS A 287 8.11 -11.66 -25.59
CA HIS A 287 8.26 -10.24 -25.87
C HIS A 287 7.85 -9.36 -24.67
N LEU A 288 6.66 -9.60 -24.12
CA LEU A 288 6.13 -8.80 -23.02
C LEU A 288 6.95 -8.97 -21.71
N CYS A 289 7.41 -10.20 -21.44
CA CYS A 289 8.29 -10.44 -20.30
C CYS A 289 9.62 -9.71 -20.45
N ARG A 290 10.21 -9.65 -21.64
CA ARG A 290 11.43 -8.86 -21.89
C ARG A 290 11.18 -7.36 -21.71
N ALA A 291 10.05 -6.85 -22.21
CA ALA A 291 9.68 -5.45 -22.01
C ALA A 291 9.54 -5.12 -20.51
N ALA A 292 8.89 -5.99 -19.74
CA ALA A 292 8.79 -5.83 -18.29
C ALA A 292 10.17 -5.86 -17.61
N LEU A 293 11.02 -6.83 -17.96
CA LEU A 293 12.36 -6.99 -17.37
C LEU A 293 13.33 -5.85 -17.72
N ALA A 294 13.12 -5.15 -18.83
CA ALA A 294 13.88 -3.95 -19.17
C ALA A 294 13.61 -2.76 -18.24
N ILE A 295 12.54 -2.81 -17.45
CA ILE A 295 12.24 -1.83 -16.42
C ILE A 295 13.05 -2.19 -15.17
N GLU A 296 14.13 -1.49 -14.89
CA GLU A 296 15.06 -1.84 -13.80
C GLU A 296 14.70 -1.18 -12.46
N THR A 297 14.06 -0.01 -12.51
CA THR A 297 13.74 0.76 -11.30
C THR A 297 12.37 0.37 -10.76
N ARG A 298 12.35 -0.20 -9.56
CA ARG A 298 11.10 -0.53 -8.84
C ARG A 298 10.51 0.74 -8.23
N PRO A 299 9.27 1.13 -8.62
CA PRO A 299 8.59 2.26 -8.00
C PRO A 299 8.32 2.02 -6.51
N GLN A 300 8.52 3.06 -5.70
CA GLN A 300 8.19 3.03 -4.27
C GLN A 300 6.78 3.59 -4.05
N THR A 301 5.79 2.86 -4.54
CA THR A 301 4.37 3.20 -4.43
C THR A 301 3.56 2.02 -3.93
N TYR A 302 2.40 2.29 -3.32
CA TYR A 302 1.50 1.23 -2.85
C TYR A 302 0.82 0.44 -4.00
N ILE A 303 0.98 0.89 -5.23
CA ILE A 303 0.49 0.23 -6.45
C ILE A 303 1.45 -0.86 -6.92
N CYS A 304 2.76 -0.74 -6.58
CA CYS A 304 3.78 -1.69 -7.00
C CYS A 304 3.59 -3.04 -6.29
N GLU A 305 3.28 -4.06 -7.06
CA GLU A 305 3.04 -5.42 -6.55
C GLU A 305 4.33 -6.27 -6.62
N GLY A 306 4.75 -6.86 -5.50
CA GLY A 306 6.03 -7.59 -5.37
C GLY A 306 6.22 -8.72 -6.36
N TRP A 307 5.15 -9.43 -6.75
CA TRP A 307 5.21 -10.53 -7.72
C TRP A 307 5.79 -10.13 -9.08
N ALA A 308 5.64 -8.86 -9.49
CA ALA A 308 6.21 -8.34 -10.74
C ALA A 308 7.73 -8.17 -10.68
N TRP A 309 8.31 -8.22 -9.47
CA TRP A 309 9.73 -7.98 -9.19
C TRP A 309 10.45 -9.23 -8.67
N GLY A 310 9.74 -10.35 -8.56
CA GLY A 310 10.26 -11.64 -8.15
C GLY A 310 10.65 -12.55 -9.33
N SER A 311 10.52 -13.85 -9.13
CA SER A 311 10.84 -14.90 -10.09
C SER A 311 9.89 -14.99 -11.28
N LEU A 312 8.63 -14.57 -11.11
CA LEU A 312 7.56 -14.75 -12.10
C LEU A 312 7.88 -14.21 -13.51
N PRO A 313 8.44 -13.00 -13.70
CA PRO A 313 8.78 -12.49 -15.03
C PRO A 313 9.78 -13.38 -15.76
N TRP A 314 10.79 -13.89 -15.05
CA TRP A 314 11.81 -14.76 -15.58
C TRP A 314 11.28 -16.17 -15.91
N ASP A 315 10.41 -16.69 -15.05
CA ASP A 315 9.78 -17.99 -15.24
C ASP A 315 8.86 -17.98 -16.47
N LEU A 316 8.00 -16.98 -16.61
CA LEU A 316 7.15 -16.80 -17.80
C LEU A 316 7.98 -16.63 -19.07
N LEU A 317 9.06 -15.84 -19.01
CA LEU A 317 10.00 -15.67 -20.12
C LEU A 317 10.61 -17.02 -20.53
N SER A 318 11.07 -17.80 -19.55
CA SER A 318 11.65 -19.14 -19.78
C SER A 318 10.66 -20.05 -20.53
N ILE A 319 9.40 -20.07 -20.10
CA ILE A 319 8.37 -20.91 -20.75
C ILE A 319 8.10 -20.43 -22.17
N GLY A 320 7.92 -19.14 -22.40
CA GLY A 320 7.71 -18.56 -23.73
C GLY A 320 8.85 -18.89 -24.69
N LEU A 321 10.09 -18.74 -24.25
CA LEU A 321 11.29 -19.05 -25.01
C LEU A 321 11.40 -20.55 -25.34
N TYR A 322 11.13 -21.42 -24.38
CA TYR A 322 11.14 -22.86 -24.60
C TYR A 322 10.12 -23.29 -25.66
N ARG A 323 8.90 -22.77 -25.55
CA ARG A 323 7.81 -23.08 -26.50
C ARG A 323 8.07 -22.57 -27.91
N THR A 324 8.94 -21.60 -28.09
CA THR A 324 9.36 -21.07 -29.40
C THR A 324 10.71 -21.66 -29.87
N GLY A 325 11.22 -22.73 -29.22
CA GLY A 325 12.44 -23.44 -29.58
C GLY A 325 13.76 -22.77 -29.16
N ARG A 326 13.70 -21.70 -28.41
CA ARG A 326 14.87 -20.91 -27.95
C ARG A 326 15.44 -21.48 -26.64
N ARG A 327 15.82 -22.78 -26.67
CA ARG A 327 16.15 -23.55 -25.47
C ARG A 327 17.29 -22.95 -24.63
N ALA A 328 18.36 -22.44 -25.24
CA ALA A 328 19.47 -21.88 -24.51
C ALA A 328 19.07 -20.63 -23.72
N GLU A 329 18.31 -19.73 -24.32
CA GLU A 329 17.79 -18.53 -23.67
C GLU A 329 16.72 -18.88 -22.59
N ALA A 330 15.91 -19.91 -22.85
CA ALA A 330 14.95 -20.43 -21.87
C ALA A 330 15.66 -20.94 -20.60
N LEU A 331 16.76 -21.68 -20.77
CA LEU A 331 17.58 -22.16 -19.64
C LEU A 331 18.16 -21.00 -18.83
N GLU A 332 18.67 -19.98 -19.49
CA GLU A 332 19.22 -18.80 -18.79
C GLU A 332 18.13 -18.07 -18.00
N ALA A 333 16.96 -17.84 -18.59
CA ALA A 333 15.83 -17.24 -17.90
C ALA A 333 15.34 -18.09 -16.70
N ALA A 334 15.31 -19.42 -16.85
CA ALA A 334 14.96 -20.33 -15.75
C ALA A 334 15.96 -20.27 -14.59
N ARG A 335 17.25 -20.13 -14.89
CA ARG A 335 18.29 -19.94 -13.87
C ARG A 335 18.12 -18.62 -13.09
N GLN A 336 17.77 -17.53 -13.80
CA GLN A 336 17.48 -16.25 -13.15
C GLN A 336 16.25 -16.37 -12.23
N ALA A 337 15.19 -17.05 -12.66
CA ALA A 337 14.02 -17.33 -11.83
C ALA A 337 14.40 -18.14 -10.58
N LEU A 338 15.22 -19.19 -10.74
CA LEU A 338 15.66 -20.05 -9.63
C LEU A 338 16.57 -19.31 -8.64
N ALA A 339 17.40 -18.39 -9.11
CA ALA A 339 18.24 -17.57 -8.25
C ALA A 339 17.42 -16.67 -7.31
N LEU A 340 16.24 -16.21 -7.76
CA LEU A 340 15.31 -15.43 -6.96
C LEU A 340 14.44 -16.26 -6.01
N GLU A 341 14.19 -17.53 -6.35
CA GLU A 341 13.44 -18.49 -5.52
C GLU A 341 14.15 -19.87 -5.49
N PRO A 342 15.25 -19.99 -4.74
CA PRO A 342 16.09 -21.22 -4.76
C PRO A 342 15.34 -22.48 -4.32
N ASP A 343 14.33 -22.34 -3.46
CA ASP A 343 13.56 -23.46 -2.91
C ASP A 343 12.33 -23.85 -3.75
N ASN A 344 12.08 -23.14 -4.87
CA ASN A 344 10.96 -23.45 -5.75
C ASN A 344 11.23 -24.71 -6.57
N ALA A 345 10.66 -25.85 -6.13
CA ALA A 345 10.87 -27.15 -6.75
C ALA A 345 10.43 -27.19 -8.25
N ARG A 346 9.39 -26.46 -8.62
CA ARG A 346 8.92 -26.39 -10.01
C ARG A 346 9.92 -25.68 -10.91
N ILE A 347 10.47 -24.54 -10.47
CA ILE A 347 11.48 -23.80 -11.25
C ILE A 347 12.77 -24.62 -11.34
N ARG A 348 13.20 -25.26 -10.26
CA ARG A 348 14.37 -26.16 -10.26
C ARG A 348 14.21 -27.28 -11.30
N ARG A 349 13.06 -27.93 -11.33
CA ARG A 349 12.77 -28.96 -12.32
C ARG A 349 12.80 -28.41 -13.76
N ASN A 350 12.31 -27.20 -13.98
CA ASN A 350 12.42 -26.55 -15.30
C ASN A 350 13.88 -26.36 -15.72
N VAL A 351 14.76 -25.92 -14.82
CA VAL A 351 16.20 -25.78 -15.09
C VAL A 351 16.83 -27.14 -15.45
N GLU A 352 16.52 -28.21 -14.72
CA GLU A 352 17.00 -29.56 -14.99
C GLU A 352 16.55 -30.05 -16.38
N LEU A 353 15.28 -29.89 -16.72
CA LEU A 353 14.72 -30.31 -18.03
C LEU A 353 15.31 -29.51 -19.21
N LEU A 354 15.64 -28.24 -19.00
CA LEU A 354 16.22 -27.40 -20.03
C LEU A 354 17.74 -27.62 -20.17
N GLY A 355 18.43 -27.98 -19.08
CA GLY A 355 19.88 -28.16 -19.04
C GLY A 355 20.37 -29.53 -19.55
N GLY A 356 19.53 -30.57 -19.52
CA GLY A 356 19.80 -31.91 -20.10
C GLY A 356 19.33 -32.03 -21.49
#